data_90598b4b90760f0ea8863acde76aaaa9
#
_entry.id   90598b4b90760f0ea8863acde76aaaa9
#
_cell.length_a   1.000
_cell.length_b   1.000
_cell.length_c   1.000
_cell.angle_alpha   90.00
_cell.angle_beta   90.00
_cell.angle_gamma   90.00
#
_symmetry.space_group_name_H-M   'P 1'
#
loop_
_entity.id
_entity.type
_entity.pdbx_description
1 polymer ?
#
loop_
_entity_poly.entity_id
_entity_poly.type
_entity_poly.pdbx_seq_one_letter_code
_entity_poly.pdbx_strand_id
1 'polypeptide(L)'
;MKRTVYIESSVVSYYTGRPSRDVVIAGRQQSTQDFWPLLSQDLVPHISALVVKESGKGDSEMARKRLDAIASFGVLATTPEAERLAQAILDARGIPQEYPEDALHVAISAISGMEFIVTWNFSHINNPFTKIMIRQTVENAGYECPEIVPPDAFLGDEP
;
A
#
# COMPACT_ATOMS: atom_id res chain seq x y z
N MET A 1 -16.89 -4.49 13.60
CA MET A 1 -16.14 -3.26 13.26
C MET A 1 -15.27 -3.54 12.04
N LYS A 2 -15.34 -2.68 11.04
CA LYS A 2 -14.55 -2.84 9.82
C LYS A 2 -13.09 -2.46 10.06
N ARG A 3 -12.18 -3.17 9.41
CA ARG A 3 -10.74 -2.94 9.51
C ARG A 3 -10.28 -1.85 8.53
N THR A 4 -9.35 -1.03 8.96
CA THR A 4 -8.77 0.02 8.11
C THR A 4 -7.60 -0.50 7.29
N VAL A 5 -7.58 -0.16 6.01
CA VAL A 5 -6.51 -0.57 5.10
C VAL A 5 -6.00 0.62 4.30
N TYR A 6 -4.70 0.70 4.16
CA TYR A 6 -4.04 1.62 3.25
C TYR A 6 -3.75 0.88 1.94
N ILE A 7 -4.23 1.42 0.84
CA ILE A 7 -4.06 0.82 -0.49
C ILE A 7 -2.88 1.50 -1.19
N GLU A 8 -1.78 0.80 -1.30
CA GLU A 8 -0.57 1.30 -1.96
C GLU A 8 -0.75 1.22 -3.48
N SER A 9 -0.05 2.08 -4.21
CA SER A 9 -0.26 2.32 -5.64
C SER A 9 -0.16 1.08 -6.52
N SER A 10 0.66 0.09 -6.14
CA SER A 10 0.79 -1.15 -6.90
C SER A 10 -0.54 -1.92 -6.99
N VAL A 11 -1.33 -1.89 -5.91
CA VAL A 11 -2.64 -2.56 -5.88
C VAL A 11 -3.60 -1.92 -6.87
N VAL A 12 -3.62 -0.59 -6.92
CA VAL A 12 -4.44 0.17 -7.88
C VAL A 12 -4.04 -0.18 -9.31
N SER A 13 -2.74 -0.23 -9.58
CA SER A 13 -2.21 -0.55 -10.90
C SER A 13 -2.58 -1.96 -11.35
N TYR A 14 -2.49 -2.96 -10.47
CA TYR A 14 -2.88 -4.33 -10.81
C TYR A 14 -4.40 -4.46 -11.00
N TYR A 15 -5.19 -3.71 -10.22
CA TYR A 15 -6.65 -3.73 -10.36
C TYR A 15 -7.14 -3.20 -11.71
N THR A 16 -6.54 -2.11 -12.19
CA THR A 16 -6.98 -1.41 -13.39
C THR A 16 -6.20 -1.77 -14.64
N GLY A 17 -5.07 -2.48 -14.50
CA GLY A 17 -4.17 -2.80 -15.59
C GLY A 17 -4.80 -3.71 -16.65
N ARG A 18 -4.29 -3.60 -17.88
CA ARG A 18 -4.67 -4.50 -18.96
C ARG A 18 -4.23 -5.92 -18.60
N PRO A 19 -5.03 -6.96 -18.96
CA PRO A 19 -4.65 -8.34 -18.66
C PRO A 19 -3.26 -8.68 -19.17
N SER A 20 -2.42 -9.22 -18.28
CA SER A 20 -1.06 -9.61 -18.60
C SER A 20 -1.01 -11.04 -19.16
N ARG A 21 -0.04 -11.29 -20.04
CA ARG A 21 0.29 -12.65 -20.51
C ARG A 21 1.26 -13.35 -19.59
N ASP A 22 1.93 -12.63 -18.71
CA ASP A 22 2.78 -13.22 -17.69
C ASP A 22 1.89 -13.89 -16.63
N VAL A 23 2.14 -15.16 -16.35
CA VAL A 23 1.28 -15.96 -15.45
C VAL A 23 1.29 -15.42 -14.03
N VAL A 24 2.43 -14.97 -13.53
CA VAL A 24 2.55 -14.42 -12.17
C VAL A 24 1.78 -13.11 -12.06
N ILE A 25 1.97 -12.21 -13.01
CA ILE A 25 1.28 -10.91 -13.04
C ILE A 25 -0.23 -11.12 -13.23
N ALA A 26 -0.64 -12.00 -14.13
CA ALA A 26 -2.05 -12.32 -14.33
C ALA A 26 -2.70 -12.86 -13.06
N GLY A 27 -1.99 -13.71 -12.32
CA GLY A 27 -2.45 -14.23 -11.02
C GLY A 27 -2.65 -13.12 -9.99
N ARG A 28 -1.71 -12.18 -9.91
CA ARG A 28 -1.83 -11.01 -9.01
C ARG A 28 -2.99 -10.10 -9.42
N GLN A 29 -3.18 -9.89 -10.71
CA GLN A 29 -4.33 -9.14 -11.23
C GLN A 29 -5.65 -9.81 -10.81
N GLN A 30 -5.75 -11.12 -10.94
CA GLN A 30 -6.94 -11.86 -10.54
C GLN A 30 -7.18 -11.75 -9.04
N SER A 31 -6.15 -11.96 -8.22
CA SER A 31 -6.26 -11.80 -6.76
C SER A 31 -6.72 -10.40 -6.37
N THR A 32 -6.23 -9.37 -7.08
CA THR A 32 -6.62 -7.98 -6.84
C THR A 32 -8.09 -7.74 -7.22
N GLN A 33 -8.56 -8.33 -8.33
CA GLN A 33 -9.97 -8.27 -8.72
C GLN A 33 -10.87 -8.92 -7.66
N ASP A 34 -10.44 -10.07 -7.12
CA ASP A 34 -11.20 -10.77 -6.08
C ASP A 34 -11.19 -10.04 -4.73
N PHE A 35 -10.10 -9.36 -4.42
CA PHE A 35 -9.93 -8.56 -3.21
C PHE A 35 -10.78 -7.27 -3.23
N TRP A 36 -10.90 -6.62 -4.38
CA TRP A 36 -11.45 -5.26 -4.49
C TRP A 36 -12.85 -5.11 -3.90
N PRO A 37 -13.80 -6.06 -4.08
CA PRO A 37 -15.13 -5.96 -3.48
C PRO A 37 -15.11 -5.86 -1.95
N LEU A 38 -14.11 -6.42 -1.28
CA LEU A 38 -13.99 -6.36 0.19
C LEU A 38 -13.82 -4.92 0.69
N LEU A 39 -13.29 -4.02 -0.16
CA LEU A 39 -13.08 -2.60 0.19
C LEU A 39 -14.40 -1.85 0.44
N SER A 40 -15.52 -2.36 -0.05
CA SER A 40 -16.84 -1.78 0.23
C SER A 40 -17.69 -2.58 1.21
N GLN A 41 -17.28 -3.80 1.51
CA GLN A 41 -18.04 -4.74 2.36
C GLN A 41 -17.46 -4.82 3.77
N ASP A 42 -16.21 -5.19 3.90
CA ASP A 42 -15.60 -5.59 5.16
C ASP A 42 -14.46 -4.67 5.61
N LEU A 43 -13.94 -3.84 4.72
CA LEU A 43 -12.77 -3.00 4.95
C LEU A 43 -13.12 -1.52 4.76
N VAL A 44 -12.28 -0.65 5.32
CA VAL A 44 -12.38 0.81 5.12
C VAL A 44 -11.09 1.25 4.40
N PRO A 45 -11.15 1.48 3.08
CA PRO A 45 -9.97 1.82 2.31
C PRO A 45 -9.56 3.27 2.46
N HIS A 46 -8.24 3.47 2.54
CA HIS A 46 -7.60 4.78 2.58
C HIS A 46 -6.44 4.81 1.61
N ILE A 47 -6.17 5.97 1.09
CA ILE A 47 -5.01 6.28 0.27
C ILE A 47 -4.36 7.57 0.80
N SER A 48 -3.37 8.08 0.09
CA SER A 48 -2.76 9.38 0.36
C SER A 48 -2.62 10.18 -0.93
N ALA A 49 -2.25 11.45 -0.80
CA ALA A 49 -1.92 12.27 -1.96
C ALA A 49 -0.80 11.64 -2.82
N LEU A 50 0.11 10.89 -2.18
CA LEU A 50 1.17 10.16 -2.90
C LEU A 50 0.58 9.09 -3.82
N VAL A 51 -0.40 8.31 -3.36
CA VAL A 51 -1.10 7.33 -4.21
C VAL A 51 -1.80 8.02 -5.37
N VAL A 52 -2.47 9.13 -5.12
CA VAL A 52 -3.13 9.92 -6.17
C VAL A 52 -2.11 10.39 -7.22
N LYS A 53 -0.98 10.93 -6.76
CA LYS A 53 0.10 11.39 -7.65
C LYS A 53 0.66 10.26 -8.51
N GLU A 54 0.98 9.14 -7.90
CA GLU A 54 1.53 7.97 -8.60
C GLU A 54 0.52 7.38 -9.57
N SER A 55 -0.74 7.30 -9.17
CA SER A 55 -1.83 6.77 -10.00
C SER A 55 -2.14 7.65 -11.20
N GLY A 56 -1.85 8.94 -11.11
CA GLY A 56 -2.05 9.92 -12.19
C GLY A 56 -0.95 9.97 -13.24
N LYS A 57 0.13 9.18 -13.07
CA LYS A 57 1.27 9.19 -14.00
C LYS A 57 1.04 8.26 -15.19
N GLY A 58 1.79 8.53 -16.30
CA GLY A 58 1.84 7.66 -17.47
C GLY A 58 0.69 7.94 -18.46
N ASP A 59 0.27 6.89 -19.14
CA ASP A 59 -0.80 6.96 -20.13
C ASP A 59 -2.08 7.58 -19.54
N SER A 60 -2.63 8.58 -20.21
CA SER A 60 -3.76 9.36 -19.69
C SER A 60 -5.04 8.54 -19.49
N GLU A 61 -5.30 7.57 -20.37
CA GLU A 61 -6.45 6.69 -20.25
C GLU A 61 -6.32 5.76 -19.05
N MET A 62 -5.15 5.16 -18.88
CA MET A 62 -4.87 4.28 -17.75
C MET A 62 -4.83 5.06 -16.42
N ALA A 63 -4.27 6.26 -16.43
CA ALA A 63 -4.27 7.15 -15.27
C ALA A 63 -5.70 7.47 -14.81
N ARG A 64 -6.59 7.77 -15.77
CA ARG A 64 -8.00 8.04 -15.46
C ARG A 64 -8.68 6.83 -14.82
N LYS A 65 -8.44 5.63 -15.33
CA LYS A 65 -8.99 4.40 -14.74
C LYS A 65 -8.52 4.21 -13.28
N ARG A 66 -7.23 4.44 -13.03
CA ARG A 66 -6.69 4.35 -11.66
C ARG A 66 -7.31 5.36 -10.73
N LEU A 67 -7.39 6.62 -11.14
CA LEU A 67 -7.97 7.70 -10.33
C LEU A 67 -9.45 7.48 -10.07
N ASP A 68 -10.22 7.02 -11.06
CA ASP A 68 -11.63 6.69 -10.89
C ASP A 68 -11.83 5.57 -9.88
N ALA A 69 -10.96 4.56 -9.89
CA ALA A 69 -11.05 3.41 -8.99
C ALA A 69 -10.91 3.80 -7.50
N ILE A 70 -10.13 4.83 -7.20
CA ILE A 70 -9.82 5.27 -5.83
C ILE A 70 -10.56 6.56 -5.43
N ALA A 71 -11.43 7.09 -6.27
CA ALA A 71 -12.06 8.40 -6.09
C ALA A 71 -12.88 8.51 -4.79
N SER A 72 -13.43 7.40 -4.30
CA SER A 72 -14.24 7.35 -3.08
C SER A 72 -13.46 7.03 -1.81
N PHE A 73 -12.17 6.73 -1.91
CA PHE A 73 -11.37 6.33 -0.75
C PHE A 73 -10.99 7.55 0.10
N GLY A 74 -10.91 7.36 1.43
CA GLY A 74 -10.39 8.36 2.34
C GLY A 74 -8.94 8.71 2.01
N VAL A 75 -8.58 9.99 2.06
CA VAL A 75 -7.23 10.47 1.75
C VAL A 75 -6.54 10.87 3.05
N LEU A 76 -5.48 10.14 3.41
CA LEU A 76 -4.67 10.40 4.59
C LEU A 76 -3.69 11.54 4.33
N ALA A 77 -3.47 12.38 5.34
CA ALA A 77 -2.52 13.48 5.25
C ALA A 77 -1.07 12.99 5.27
N THR A 78 -0.22 13.68 4.52
CA THR A 78 1.24 13.56 4.63
C THR A 78 1.72 14.62 5.61
N THR A 79 1.98 14.19 6.85
CA THR A 79 2.39 15.09 7.92
C THR A 79 3.91 15.19 8.05
N PRO A 80 4.45 16.23 8.72
CA PRO A 80 5.89 16.26 9.05
C PRO A 80 6.35 15.03 9.83
N GLU A 81 5.49 14.48 10.70
CA GLU A 81 5.77 13.24 11.44
C GLU A 81 5.95 12.06 10.50
N ALA A 82 5.10 11.94 9.48
CA ALA A 82 5.22 10.89 8.47
C ALA A 82 6.53 11.02 7.67
N GLU A 83 6.91 12.24 7.31
CA GLU A 83 8.17 12.50 6.62
C GLU A 83 9.38 12.13 7.48
N ARG A 84 9.35 12.44 8.77
CA ARG A 84 10.40 12.06 9.73
C ARG A 84 10.50 10.54 9.89
N LEU A 85 9.36 9.87 10.01
CA LEU A 85 9.33 8.41 10.11
C LEU A 85 9.85 7.76 8.83
N ALA A 86 9.46 8.28 7.67
CA ALA A 86 9.97 7.79 6.38
C ALA A 86 11.49 7.90 6.31
N GLN A 87 12.04 9.06 6.74
CA GLN A 87 13.49 9.24 6.78
C GLN A 87 14.17 8.27 7.75
N ALA A 88 13.56 8.00 8.90
CA ALA A 88 14.09 7.03 9.86
C ALA A 88 14.13 5.61 9.26
N ILE A 89 13.12 5.23 8.48
CA ILE A 89 13.08 3.93 7.78
C ILE A 89 14.21 3.84 6.75
N LEU A 90 14.46 4.91 6.00
CA LEU A 90 15.56 4.97 5.04
C LEU A 90 16.92 4.91 5.75
N ASP A 91 17.09 5.65 6.82
CA ASP A 91 18.35 5.69 7.59
C ASP A 91 18.67 4.34 8.24
N ALA A 92 17.65 3.61 8.68
CA ALA A 92 17.78 2.26 9.24
C ALA A 92 17.95 1.18 8.15
N ARG A 93 17.93 1.56 6.88
CA ARG A 93 18.01 0.66 5.72
C ARG A 93 16.86 -0.36 5.67
N GLY A 94 15.71 0.00 6.22
CA GLY A 94 14.49 -0.76 6.04
C GLY A 94 14.00 -0.74 4.59
N ILE A 95 14.26 0.38 3.90
CA ILE A 95 14.00 0.57 2.47
C ILE A 95 15.23 1.27 1.87
N PRO A 96 15.66 0.92 0.64
CA PRO A 96 16.81 1.58 0.02
C PRO A 96 16.60 3.09 -0.17
N GLN A 97 17.66 3.87 -0.03
CA GLN A 97 17.66 5.35 -0.10
C GLN A 97 17.10 5.88 -1.43
N GLU A 98 17.19 5.11 -2.49
CA GLU A 98 16.70 5.47 -3.83
C GLU A 98 15.17 5.41 -3.94
N TYR A 99 14.47 4.88 -2.92
CA TYR A 99 13.02 4.67 -2.94
C TYR A 99 12.33 5.36 -1.76
N PRO A 100 12.46 6.70 -1.65
CA PRO A 100 11.88 7.45 -0.53
C PRO A 100 10.34 7.40 -0.52
N GLU A 101 9.70 7.26 -1.67
CA GLU A 101 8.25 7.16 -1.77
C GLU A 101 7.72 5.88 -1.11
N ASP A 102 8.45 4.76 -1.26
CA ASP A 102 8.07 3.50 -0.62
C ASP A 102 8.09 3.62 0.91
N ALA A 103 9.10 4.28 1.45
CA ALA A 103 9.18 4.57 2.89
C ALA A 103 8.05 5.49 3.34
N LEU A 104 7.67 6.46 2.51
CA LEU A 104 6.60 7.40 2.83
C LEU A 104 5.23 6.72 2.86
N HIS A 105 4.95 5.76 1.98
CA HIS A 105 3.72 4.97 2.05
C HIS A 105 3.58 4.25 3.40
N VAL A 106 4.65 3.62 3.86
CA VAL A 106 4.65 2.93 5.17
C VAL A 106 4.44 3.94 6.30
N ALA A 107 5.17 5.05 6.27
CA ALA A 107 5.11 6.06 7.30
C ALA A 107 3.72 6.70 7.41
N ILE A 108 3.10 7.07 6.31
CA ILE A 108 1.75 7.64 6.30
C ILE A 108 0.76 6.65 6.92
N SER A 109 0.82 5.38 6.54
CA SER A 109 -0.10 4.37 7.07
C SER A 109 0.10 4.16 8.57
N ALA A 110 1.34 4.15 9.05
CA ALA A 110 1.64 3.98 10.48
C ALA A 110 1.21 5.17 11.32
N ILE A 111 1.54 6.40 10.88
CA ILE A 111 1.17 7.63 11.59
C ILE A 111 -0.36 7.79 11.67
N SER A 112 -1.06 7.37 10.63
CA SER A 112 -2.53 7.47 10.54
C SER A 112 -3.25 6.30 11.24
N GLY A 113 -2.52 5.37 11.84
CA GLY A 113 -3.10 4.28 12.61
C GLY A 113 -3.82 3.22 11.79
N MET A 114 -3.41 3.00 10.54
CA MET A 114 -3.96 1.93 9.72
C MET A 114 -3.60 0.55 10.27
N GLU A 115 -4.55 -0.37 10.23
CA GLU A 115 -4.30 -1.74 10.66
C GLU A 115 -3.47 -2.51 9.62
N PHE A 116 -3.70 -2.24 8.33
CA PHE A 116 -3.00 -2.91 7.24
C PHE A 116 -2.49 -1.91 6.21
N ILE A 117 -1.33 -2.22 5.63
CA ILE A 117 -0.92 -1.67 4.35
C ILE A 117 -0.92 -2.81 3.33
N VAL A 118 -1.72 -2.64 2.28
CA VAL A 118 -1.93 -3.65 1.24
C VAL A 118 -1.07 -3.28 0.04
N THR A 119 -0.17 -4.16 -0.35
CA THR A 119 0.82 -3.85 -1.40
C THR A 119 1.36 -5.10 -2.09
N TRP A 120 1.57 -4.99 -3.40
CA TRP A 120 2.30 -5.97 -4.21
C TRP A 120 3.80 -5.67 -4.31
N ASN A 121 4.28 -4.63 -3.64
CA ASN A 121 5.70 -4.26 -3.68
C ASN A 121 6.54 -5.22 -2.84
N PHE A 122 6.84 -6.39 -3.42
CA PHE A 122 7.68 -7.40 -2.77
C PHE A 122 9.16 -7.06 -2.77
N SER A 123 9.57 -6.06 -3.56
CA SER A 123 10.98 -5.65 -3.61
C SER A 123 11.39 -4.85 -2.38
N HIS A 124 10.55 -3.94 -1.90
CA HIS A 124 10.95 -2.98 -0.88
C HIS A 124 10.05 -2.95 0.35
N ILE A 125 8.74 -3.09 0.19
CA ILE A 125 7.79 -2.94 1.30
C ILE A 125 7.38 -4.31 1.86
N ASN A 126 6.85 -5.17 1.02
CA ASN A 126 6.33 -6.48 1.40
C ASN A 126 7.39 -7.55 1.18
N ASN A 127 8.54 -7.37 1.80
CA ASN A 127 9.70 -8.23 1.66
C ASN A 127 10.07 -8.78 3.04
N PRO A 128 10.30 -10.10 3.20
CA PRO A 128 10.55 -10.68 4.52
C PRO A 128 11.79 -10.13 5.22
N PHE A 129 12.79 -9.69 4.47
CA PHE A 129 14.03 -9.13 5.06
C PHE A 129 13.84 -7.68 5.50
N THR A 130 13.11 -6.88 4.73
CA THR A 130 12.90 -5.46 5.06
C THR A 130 11.79 -5.24 6.08
N LYS A 131 10.78 -6.11 6.12
CA LYS A 131 9.66 -6.00 7.06
C LYS A 131 10.12 -5.92 8.51
N ILE A 132 11.12 -6.69 8.89
CA ILE A 132 11.66 -6.70 10.26
C ILE A 132 12.23 -5.33 10.60
N MET A 133 13.04 -4.76 9.73
CA MET A 133 13.64 -3.44 9.93
C MET A 133 12.60 -2.33 9.95
N ILE A 134 11.62 -2.41 9.04
CA ILE A 134 10.50 -1.46 9.00
C ILE A 134 9.73 -1.49 10.33
N ARG A 135 9.34 -2.67 10.79
CA ARG A 135 8.61 -2.82 12.06
C ARG A 135 9.39 -2.27 13.24
N GLN A 136 10.65 -2.63 13.36
CA GLN A 136 11.51 -2.14 14.44
C GLN A 136 11.61 -0.62 14.44
N THR A 137 11.81 -0.02 13.28
CA THR A 137 11.93 1.44 13.14
C THR A 137 10.63 2.14 13.52
N VAL A 138 9.49 1.64 13.04
CA VAL A 138 8.17 2.20 13.35
C VAL A 138 7.87 2.11 14.85
N GLU A 139 8.11 0.95 15.45
CA GLU A 139 7.88 0.74 16.89
C GLU A 139 8.82 1.58 17.75
N ASN A 140 10.10 1.70 17.37
CA ASN A 140 11.06 2.55 18.06
C ASN A 140 10.68 4.04 18.02
N ALA A 141 9.95 4.45 16.99
CA ALA A 141 9.42 5.81 16.88
C ALA A 141 8.15 6.03 17.71
N GLY A 142 7.60 4.98 18.34
CA GLY A 142 6.43 5.07 19.21
C GLY A 142 5.11 4.79 18.51
N TYR A 143 5.12 4.22 17.31
CA TYR A 143 3.91 3.89 16.55
C TYR A 143 3.72 2.39 16.43
N GLU A 144 2.50 1.95 16.21
CA GLU A 144 2.22 0.59 15.81
C GLU A 144 2.49 0.43 14.32
N CYS A 145 3.20 -0.63 13.95
CA CYS A 145 3.43 -0.94 12.55
C CYS A 145 2.18 -1.62 11.98
N PRO A 146 1.60 -1.11 10.88
CA PRO A 146 0.54 -1.84 10.21
C PRO A 146 1.06 -3.19 9.71
N GLU A 147 0.17 -4.18 9.66
CA GLU A 147 0.52 -5.44 9.00
C GLU A 147 0.70 -5.19 7.50
N ILE A 148 1.83 -5.63 6.97
CA ILE A 148 2.16 -5.44 5.55
C ILE A 148 1.78 -6.72 4.83
N VAL A 149 0.76 -6.65 3.97
CA VAL A 149 0.15 -7.84 3.35
C VAL A 149 -0.17 -7.60 1.87
N PRO A 150 -0.11 -8.65 1.05
CA PRO A 150 -0.64 -8.58 -0.31
C PRO A 150 -2.17 -8.74 -0.32
N PRO A 151 -2.86 -8.34 -1.40
CA PRO A 151 -4.31 -8.49 -1.50
C PRO A 151 -4.82 -9.91 -1.29
N ASP A 152 -4.11 -10.93 -1.79
CA ASP A 152 -4.54 -12.32 -1.68
C ASP A 152 -4.52 -12.86 -0.25
N ALA A 153 -3.85 -12.19 0.67
CA ALA A 153 -3.90 -12.53 2.09
C ALA A 153 -5.31 -12.41 2.68
N PHE A 154 -6.17 -11.59 2.08
CA PHE A 154 -7.56 -11.41 2.51
C PHE A 154 -8.53 -12.42 1.89
N LEU A 155 -8.06 -13.29 1.00
CA LEU A 155 -8.89 -14.24 0.26
C LEU A 155 -8.91 -15.64 0.88
N GLY A 156 -8.22 -15.82 2.01
CA GLY A 156 -8.24 -17.07 2.76
C GLY A 156 -9.60 -17.30 3.43
N ASP A 157 -9.90 -18.57 3.71
CA ASP A 157 -11.09 -18.91 4.46
C ASP A 157 -10.97 -18.37 5.91
N GLU A 158 -12.06 -17.84 6.41
CA GLU A 158 -12.13 -17.51 7.84
C GLU A 158 -12.07 -18.79 8.67
N PRO A 159 -11.32 -18.79 9.77
CA PRO A 159 -11.23 -19.96 10.65
C PRO A 159 -12.55 -20.29 11.34
#